data_514312845416ca75f7da3fa457704d14
#
_entry.id   514312845416ca75f7da3fa457704d14
#
_cell.length_a   1.000
_cell.length_b   1.000
_cell.length_c   1.000
_cell.angle_alpha   90.00
_cell.angle_beta   90.00
_cell.angle_gamma   90.00
#
_symmetry.space_group_name_H-M   'P 1'
#
loop_
_entity.id
_entity.type
_entity.pdbx_description
1 polymer ?
#
loop_
_entity_poly.entity_id
_entity_poly.type
_entity_poly.pdbx_seq_one_letter_code
_entity_poly.pdbx_strand_id
1 'polypeptide(L)'
;MSALSSPSLAGSRWVLPFLGGVTFLTAIGNLGLVSVMPAIGRMLHIPDFLVAGIFSVSALTWAISSPFWVSRIERAGAAFYIRAGLVGFLLSMGGCALSVELGLTGLLPPLATFGCFAGLRSVYGLLGSAAATATQAFVAARTEGAQRTQAITGLAGALSLGTIVGPAIAPAMMVDPLGPLGPMLGFALFGLLALGGSYIFLPATLPGEAVASGDPDAPSLTEVWRRRAIGRHLNFGLLLCSAQAINLYTIGFVIIDRTPPAALTAQQMIGIAMTSGAIAALLAQWGLVRLLSLSPAAMMRVGAALACAGNIAAMIDGGVWAAVSGFVLASFGYGLARPGFSAAASLAGTAREQVGIASAITLIAGASITLPPIAASMAYQLWLPAPFAIAVAISGGLLLASLRPAPVRLEHCS
;
A
#
# COMPACT_ATOMS: atom_id res chain seq x y z
N MET A 1 -6.12 46.90 0.99
CA MET A 1 -5.25 45.76 0.68
C MET A 1 -4.66 45.24 1.99
N SER A 2 -5.41 44.40 2.70
CA SER A 2 -4.95 43.77 3.92
C SER A 2 -4.41 42.38 3.54
N ALA A 3 -3.10 42.18 3.70
CA ALA A 3 -2.46 40.88 3.58
C ALA A 3 -3.10 39.97 4.62
N LEU A 4 -3.94 39.06 4.17
CA LEU A 4 -4.39 37.92 4.96
C LEU A 4 -3.15 37.04 5.23
N SER A 5 -2.59 37.19 6.42
CA SER A 5 -1.55 36.30 6.93
C SER A 5 -2.07 34.88 6.87
N SER A 6 -1.46 34.04 6.02
CA SER A 6 -1.71 32.61 6.00
C SER A 6 -1.59 32.05 7.42
N PRO A 7 -2.56 31.26 7.91
CA PRO A 7 -2.46 30.64 9.23
C PRO A 7 -1.30 29.64 9.23
N SER A 8 -0.15 30.11 9.72
CA SER A 8 1.02 29.28 9.87
C SER A 8 0.73 28.13 10.86
N LEU A 9 1.36 26.97 10.66
CA LEU A 9 1.37 25.83 11.61
C LEU A 9 1.89 26.21 13.02
N ALA A 10 2.24 27.50 13.23
CA ALA A 10 2.72 28.05 14.49
C ALA A 10 1.74 27.88 15.67
N GLY A 11 0.46 27.52 15.43
CA GLY A 11 -0.54 27.31 16.49
C GLY A 11 -0.43 25.95 17.21
N SER A 12 0.16 24.92 16.63
CA SER A 12 0.41 23.64 17.33
C SER A 12 1.50 22.81 16.65
N ARG A 13 2.67 22.80 17.26
CA ARG A 13 3.83 21.97 16.87
C ARG A 13 3.52 20.46 16.84
N TRP A 14 2.41 20.04 17.40
CA TRP A 14 2.02 18.63 17.54
C TRP A 14 1.12 18.09 16.43
N VAL A 15 0.57 18.95 15.58
CA VAL A 15 -0.38 18.52 14.52
C VAL A 15 0.29 17.61 13.48
N LEU A 16 1.44 18.01 12.94
CA LEU A 16 2.17 17.18 11.96
C LEU A 16 2.66 15.86 12.53
N PRO A 17 3.31 15.81 13.71
CA PRO A 17 3.63 14.55 14.38
C PRO A 17 2.41 13.67 14.62
N PHE A 18 1.28 14.24 15.02
CA PHE A 18 0.04 13.50 15.22
C PHE A 18 -0.48 12.88 13.90
N LEU A 19 -0.50 13.65 12.82
CA LEU A 19 -0.89 13.14 11.49
C LEU A 19 0.05 12.03 11.00
N GLY A 20 1.34 12.17 11.25
CA GLY A 20 2.34 11.11 11.05
C GLY A 20 2.02 9.85 11.85
N GLY A 21 1.66 10.02 13.14
CA GLY A 21 1.23 8.94 14.02
C GLY A 21 -0.03 8.22 13.52
N VAL A 22 -1.04 8.96 13.06
CA VAL A 22 -2.27 8.40 12.46
C VAL A 22 -1.93 7.60 11.20
N THR A 23 -1.08 8.14 10.33
CA THR A 23 -0.65 7.45 9.09
C THR A 23 0.12 6.17 9.41
N PHE A 24 1.06 6.23 10.36
CA PHE A 24 1.81 5.08 10.85
C PHE A 24 0.90 3.99 11.42
N LEU A 25 -0.02 4.37 12.28
CA LEU A 25 -0.96 3.46 12.94
C LEU A 25 -1.87 2.74 11.95
N THR A 26 -2.46 3.48 11.00
CA THR A 26 -3.32 2.88 9.99
C THR A 26 -2.55 1.95 9.05
N ALA A 27 -1.29 2.26 8.76
CA ALA A 27 -0.41 1.38 8.00
C ALA A 27 -0.07 0.09 8.76
N ILE A 28 0.26 0.18 10.06
CA ILE A 28 0.47 -0.98 10.92
C ILE A 28 -0.74 -1.91 10.87
N GLY A 29 -1.95 -1.39 11.10
CA GLY A 29 -3.17 -2.19 11.11
C GLY A 29 -3.44 -2.86 9.76
N ASN A 30 -3.26 -2.13 8.66
CA ASN A 30 -3.51 -2.68 7.33
C ASN A 30 -2.53 -3.80 6.96
N LEU A 31 -1.24 -3.57 7.07
CA LEU A 31 -0.23 -4.56 6.69
C LEU A 31 -0.08 -5.67 7.74
N GLY A 32 -0.29 -5.34 9.02
CA GLY A 32 -0.38 -6.35 10.07
C GLY A 32 -1.51 -7.34 9.81
N LEU A 33 -2.68 -6.84 9.41
CA LEU A 33 -3.81 -7.71 9.07
C LEU A 33 -3.50 -8.61 7.86
N VAL A 34 -2.83 -8.08 6.83
CA VAL A 34 -2.39 -8.88 5.68
C VAL A 34 -1.49 -10.05 6.12
N SER A 35 -0.65 -9.86 7.13
CA SER A 35 0.28 -10.92 7.60
C SER A 35 -0.42 -12.04 8.37
N VAL A 36 -1.54 -11.78 9.06
CA VAL A 36 -2.23 -12.77 9.86
C VAL A 36 -3.41 -13.44 9.15
N MET A 37 -3.95 -12.78 8.12
CA MET A 37 -5.15 -13.26 7.41
C MET A 37 -5.00 -14.62 6.72
N PRO A 38 -3.85 -15.03 6.16
CA PRO A 38 -3.70 -16.37 5.62
C PRO A 38 -3.98 -17.47 6.66
N ALA A 39 -3.44 -17.35 7.87
CA ALA A 39 -3.69 -18.30 8.96
C ALA A 39 -5.14 -18.26 9.44
N ILE A 40 -5.69 -17.06 9.69
CA ILE A 40 -7.07 -16.87 10.13
C ILE A 40 -8.06 -17.40 9.08
N GLY A 41 -7.83 -17.13 7.80
CA GLY A 41 -8.67 -17.62 6.71
C GLY A 41 -8.75 -19.15 6.67
N ARG A 42 -7.61 -19.83 6.87
CA ARG A 42 -7.57 -21.30 6.93
C ARG A 42 -8.23 -21.86 8.19
N MET A 43 -8.10 -21.19 9.36
CA MET A 43 -8.84 -21.55 10.58
C MET A 43 -10.36 -21.46 10.38
N LEU A 44 -10.82 -20.51 9.59
CA LEU A 44 -12.22 -20.27 9.24
C LEU A 44 -12.70 -21.08 8.02
N HIS A 45 -11.84 -21.92 7.44
CA HIS A 45 -12.11 -22.69 6.21
C HIS A 45 -12.53 -21.80 5.02
N ILE A 46 -12.02 -20.58 4.96
CA ILE A 46 -12.23 -19.64 3.85
C ILE A 46 -11.18 -19.92 2.76
N PRO A 47 -11.58 -20.13 1.50
CA PRO A 47 -10.64 -20.31 0.39
C PRO A 47 -9.62 -19.17 0.25
N ASP A 48 -8.36 -19.49 -0.02
CA ASP A 48 -7.24 -18.53 -0.06
C ASP A 48 -7.50 -17.33 -1.02
N PHE A 49 -8.15 -17.57 -2.18
CA PHE A 49 -8.46 -16.52 -3.13
C PHE A 49 -9.53 -15.52 -2.59
N LEU A 50 -10.45 -15.97 -1.74
CA LEU A 50 -11.38 -15.09 -1.05
C LEU A 50 -10.67 -14.25 0.01
N VAL A 51 -9.72 -14.83 0.74
CA VAL A 51 -8.89 -14.07 1.69
C VAL A 51 -8.14 -12.94 0.98
N ALA A 52 -7.53 -13.20 -0.18
CA ALA A 52 -6.94 -12.16 -1.02
C ALA A 52 -7.99 -11.14 -1.50
N GLY A 53 -9.20 -11.62 -1.83
CA GLY A 53 -10.34 -10.82 -2.27
C GLY A 53 -10.81 -9.78 -1.26
N ILE A 54 -10.68 -10.02 0.04
CA ILE A 54 -11.00 -9.06 1.10
C ILE A 54 -10.24 -7.74 0.89
N PHE A 55 -8.94 -7.85 0.67
CA PHE A 55 -8.09 -6.68 0.47
C PHE A 55 -8.33 -6.01 -0.88
N SER A 56 -8.62 -6.80 -1.90
CA SER A 56 -8.94 -6.32 -3.24
C SER A 56 -10.21 -5.47 -3.26
N VAL A 57 -11.27 -5.91 -2.61
CA VAL A 57 -12.54 -5.14 -2.50
C VAL A 57 -12.31 -3.86 -1.70
N SER A 58 -11.56 -3.92 -0.60
CA SER A 58 -11.19 -2.75 0.19
C SER A 58 -10.37 -1.73 -0.62
N ALA A 59 -9.39 -2.20 -1.40
CA ALA A 59 -8.56 -1.35 -2.26
C ALA A 59 -9.38 -0.71 -3.38
N LEU A 60 -10.30 -1.46 -3.99
CA LEU A 60 -11.22 -0.96 -5.01
C LEU A 60 -12.13 0.14 -4.44
N THR A 61 -12.72 -0.10 -3.26
CA THR A 61 -13.56 0.88 -2.57
C THR A 61 -12.76 2.15 -2.26
N TRP A 62 -11.51 2.00 -1.81
CA TRP A 62 -10.60 3.12 -1.58
C TRP A 62 -10.35 3.93 -2.85
N ALA A 63 -10.03 3.26 -3.95
CA ALA A 63 -9.73 3.91 -5.23
C ALA A 63 -10.92 4.67 -5.79
N ILE A 64 -12.12 4.07 -5.76
CA ILE A 64 -13.36 4.67 -6.28
C ILE A 64 -13.81 5.85 -5.41
N SER A 65 -13.64 5.76 -4.09
CA SER A 65 -14.12 6.80 -3.16
C SER A 65 -13.16 7.99 -3.02
N SER A 66 -11.87 7.82 -3.27
CA SER A 66 -10.87 8.90 -3.10
C SER A 66 -11.23 10.20 -3.82
N PRO A 67 -11.61 10.22 -5.11
CA PRO A 67 -11.96 11.46 -5.80
C PRO A 67 -13.19 12.15 -5.24
N PHE A 68 -14.13 11.36 -4.70
CA PHE A 68 -15.38 11.85 -4.15
C PHE A 68 -15.17 12.74 -2.89
N TRP A 69 -14.08 12.53 -2.17
CA TRP A 69 -13.84 13.26 -0.92
C TRP A 69 -13.24 14.65 -1.13
N VAL A 70 -12.54 14.90 -2.24
CA VAL A 70 -11.83 16.17 -2.46
C VAL A 70 -12.74 17.39 -2.27
N SER A 71 -13.87 17.43 -3.01
CA SER A 71 -14.83 18.55 -2.93
C SER A 71 -15.58 18.63 -1.59
N ARG A 72 -15.68 17.52 -0.85
CA ARG A 72 -16.37 17.50 0.44
C ARG A 72 -15.49 17.95 1.59
N ILE A 73 -14.19 17.66 1.52
CA ILE A 73 -13.22 18.09 2.52
C ILE A 73 -13.16 19.61 2.57
N GLU A 74 -13.27 20.29 1.41
CA GLU A 74 -13.33 21.76 1.34
C GLU A 74 -14.52 22.35 2.12
N ARG A 75 -15.65 21.64 2.14
CA ARG A 75 -16.90 22.12 2.79
C ARG A 75 -16.95 21.87 4.30
N ALA A 76 -16.50 20.70 4.75
CA ALA A 76 -16.65 20.27 6.14
C ALA A 76 -15.34 20.30 6.94
N GLY A 77 -14.21 20.60 6.29
CA GLY A 77 -12.88 20.68 6.91
C GLY A 77 -12.18 19.33 7.07
N ALA A 78 -10.86 19.36 7.01
CA ALA A 78 -10.03 18.16 7.03
C ALA A 78 -10.15 17.36 8.34
N ALA A 79 -10.26 18.03 9.49
CA ALA A 79 -10.32 17.37 10.80
C ALA A 79 -11.54 16.42 10.93
N PHE A 80 -12.68 16.79 10.36
CA PHE A 80 -13.87 15.93 10.36
C PHE A 80 -13.60 14.62 9.61
N TYR A 81 -13.01 14.68 8.41
CA TYR A 81 -12.75 13.49 7.60
C TYR A 81 -11.59 12.62 8.14
N ILE A 82 -10.62 13.21 8.82
CA ILE A 82 -9.59 12.45 9.54
C ILE A 82 -10.24 11.64 10.66
N ARG A 83 -11.12 12.24 11.44
CA ARG A 83 -11.90 11.54 12.50
C ARG A 83 -12.80 10.46 11.91
N ALA A 84 -13.53 10.77 10.83
CA ALA A 84 -14.37 9.78 10.14
C ALA A 84 -13.56 8.57 9.68
N GLY A 85 -12.35 8.77 9.15
CA GLY A 85 -11.47 7.67 8.77
C GLY A 85 -10.96 6.84 9.96
N LEU A 86 -10.67 7.48 11.10
CA LEU A 86 -10.33 6.76 12.34
C LEU A 86 -11.52 5.95 12.89
N VAL A 87 -12.73 6.49 12.81
CA VAL A 87 -13.96 5.74 13.13
C VAL A 87 -14.12 4.55 12.18
N GLY A 88 -13.92 4.76 10.88
CA GLY A 88 -13.94 3.68 9.89
C GLY A 88 -12.90 2.60 10.15
N PHE A 89 -11.69 2.98 10.57
CA PHE A 89 -10.64 2.06 10.97
C PHE A 89 -11.06 1.24 12.20
N LEU A 90 -11.60 1.91 13.23
CA LEU A 90 -12.06 1.28 14.46
C LEU A 90 -13.20 0.29 14.19
N LEU A 91 -14.21 0.70 13.44
CA LEU A 91 -15.33 -0.17 13.04
C LEU A 91 -14.86 -1.37 12.22
N SER A 92 -13.91 -1.14 11.31
CA SER A 92 -13.35 -2.23 10.51
C SER A 92 -12.58 -3.21 11.38
N MET A 93 -11.67 -2.78 12.24
CA MET A 93 -10.87 -3.66 13.07
C MET A 93 -11.72 -4.40 14.11
N GLY A 94 -12.58 -3.68 14.85
CA GLY A 94 -13.46 -4.29 15.85
C GLY A 94 -14.50 -5.21 15.23
N GLY A 95 -15.10 -4.80 14.11
CA GLY A 95 -16.08 -5.64 13.40
C GLY A 95 -15.44 -6.87 12.75
N CYS A 96 -14.21 -6.75 12.22
CA CYS A 96 -13.45 -7.91 11.73
C CYS A 96 -13.15 -8.89 12.85
N ALA A 97 -12.75 -8.42 14.05
CA ALA A 97 -12.57 -9.28 15.21
C ALA A 97 -13.86 -10.04 15.56
N LEU A 98 -14.99 -9.30 15.62
CA LEU A 98 -16.29 -9.93 15.87
C LEU A 98 -16.67 -10.95 14.78
N SER A 99 -16.41 -10.66 13.51
CA SER A 99 -16.70 -11.58 12.41
C SER A 99 -15.87 -12.87 12.52
N VAL A 100 -14.60 -12.76 12.93
CA VAL A 100 -13.72 -13.92 13.15
C VAL A 100 -14.23 -14.73 14.33
N GLU A 101 -14.60 -14.11 15.46
CA GLU A 101 -15.16 -14.79 16.62
C GLU A 101 -16.42 -15.59 16.27
N LEU A 102 -17.37 -14.93 15.58
CA LEU A 102 -18.62 -15.58 15.14
C LEU A 102 -18.36 -16.74 14.16
N GLY A 103 -17.33 -16.64 13.32
CA GLY A 103 -16.92 -17.71 12.43
C GLY A 103 -16.27 -18.87 13.18
N LEU A 104 -15.37 -18.60 14.14
CA LEU A 104 -14.69 -19.64 14.95
C LEU A 104 -15.64 -20.37 15.88
N THR A 105 -16.65 -19.70 16.42
CA THR A 105 -17.72 -20.31 17.24
C THR A 105 -18.75 -21.06 16.40
N GLY A 106 -18.66 -21.02 15.06
CA GLY A 106 -19.61 -21.71 14.17
C GLY A 106 -20.96 -21.03 14.01
N LEU A 107 -21.14 -19.81 14.58
CA LEU A 107 -22.38 -19.02 14.41
C LEU A 107 -22.52 -18.46 13.00
N LEU A 108 -21.41 -18.21 12.32
CA LEU A 108 -21.40 -17.80 10.91
C LEU A 108 -20.71 -18.86 10.04
N PRO A 109 -21.32 -19.27 8.92
CA PRO A 109 -20.65 -20.13 7.95
C PRO A 109 -19.49 -19.38 7.27
N PRO A 110 -18.48 -20.08 6.71
CA PRO A 110 -17.27 -19.47 6.14
C PRO A 110 -17.54 -18.35 5.15
N LEU A 111 -18.50 -18.54 4.25
CA LEU A 111 -18.85 -17.53 3.22
C LEU A 111 -19.51 -16.29 3.82
N ALA A 112 -20.34 -16.41 4.85
CA ALA A 112 -20.93 -15.27 5.56
C ALA A 112 -19.87 -14.52 6.36
N THR A 113 -18.96 -15.25 7.03
CA THR A 113 -17.81 -14.63 7.72
C THR A 113 -16.94 -13.83 6.74
N PHE A 114 -16.64 -14.39 5.56
CA PHE A 114 -15.96 -13.67 4.48
C PHE A 114 -16.72 -12.40 4.08
N GLY A 115 -18.03 -12.50 3.84
CA GLY A 115 -18.85 -11.36 3.42
C GLY A 115 -18.88 -10.24 4.46
N CYS A 116 -19.04 -10.58 5.74
CA CYS A 116 -18.97 -9.61 6.85
C CYS A 116 -17.60 -8.93 6.91
N PHE A 117 -16.53 -9.73 6.85
CA PHE A 117 -15.17 -9.22 6.89
C PHE A 117 -14.87 -8.30 5.72
N ALA A 118 -15.20 -8.71 4.48
CA ALA A 118 -15.01 -7.92 3.27
C ALA A 118 -15.83 -6.62 3.31
N GLY A 119 -17.07 -6.66 3.79
CA GLY A 119 -17.91 -5.50 3.97
C GLY A 119 -17.31 -4.48 4.95
N LEU A 120 -16.87 -4.95 6.12
CA LEU A 120 -16.22 -4.11 7.13
C LEU A 120 -14.90 -3.51 6.66
N ARG A 121 -14.11 -4.27 5.89
CA ARG A 121 -12.91 -3.76 5.23
C ARG A 121 -13.22 -2.71 4.17
N SER A 122 -14.34 -2.85 3.46
CA SER A 122 -14.82 -1.87 2.48
C SER A 122 -15.26 -0.56 3.15
N VAL A 123 -15.87 -0.62 4.35
CA VAL A 123 -16.15 0.58 5.16
C VAL A 123 -14.85 1.35 5.46
N TYR A 124 -13.79 0.64 5.84
CA TYR A 124 -12.49 1.29 6.00
C TYR A 124 -11.92 1.79 4.65
N GLY A 125 -12.07 1.06 3.56
CA GLY A 125 -11.69 1.52 2.24
C GLY A 125 -12.32 2.88 1.91
N LEU A 126 -13.62 3.02 2.18
CA LEU A 126 -14.39 4.25 1.98
C LEU A 126 -13.92 5.39 2.90
N LEU A 127 -13.95 5.19 4.21
CA LEU A 127 -13.68 6.24 5.19
C LEU A 127 -12.18 6.51 5.37
N GLY A 128 -11.34 5.50 5.25
CA GLY A 128 -9.88 5.64 5.31
C GLY A 128 -9.33 6.46 4.14
N SER A 129 -9.91 6.32 2.93
CA SER A 129 -9.54 7.17 1.80
C SER A 129 -9.88 8.64 2.04
N ALA A 130 -11.00 8.93 2.73
CA ALA A 130 -11.35 10.28 3.16
C ALA A 130 -10.29 10.87 4.10
N ALA A 131 -9.86 10.10 5.11
CA ALA A 131 -8.83 10.54 6.07
C ALA A 131 -7.48 10.78 5.39
N ALA A 132 -7.06 9.91 4.48
CA ALA A 132 -5.79 10.06 3.75
C ALA A 132 -5.82 11.31 2.86
N THR A 133 -6.90 11.53 2.11
CA THR A 133 -7.10 12.72 1.28
C THR A 133 -7.14 13.98 2.15
N ALA A 134 -7.87 13.95 3.28
CA ALA A 134 -7.96 15.07 4.22
C ALA A 134 -6.61 15.41 4.85
N THR A 135 -5.80 14.41 5.20
CA THR A 135 -4.45 14.61 5.74
C THR A 135 -3.55 15.31 4.74
N GLN A 136 -3.57 14.88 3.47
CA GLN A 136 -2.78 15.52 2.41
C GLN A 136 -3.26 16.95 2.14
N ALA A 137 -4.58 17.17 2.07
CA ALA A 137 -5.18 18.49 1.90
C ALA A 137 -4.79 19.44 3.04
N PHE A 138 -4.87 18.96 4.29
CA PHE A 138 -4.47 19.72 5.47
C PHE A 138 -3.01 20.15 5.42
N VAL A 139 -2.11 19.25 5.06
CA VAL A 139 -0.68 19.56 4.93
C VAL A 139 -0.45 20.55 3.79
N ALA A 140 -1.08 20.34 2.64
CA ALA A 140 -0.94 21.21 1.48
C ALA A 140 -1.41 22.65 1.75
N ALA A 141 -2.50 22.83 2.51
CA ALA A 141 -3.06 24.13 2.84
C ALA A 141 -2.23 24.94 3.84
N ARG A 142 -1.41 24.26 4.66
CA ARG A 142 -0.69 24.90 5.79
C ARG A 142 0.82 24.92 5.69
N THR A 143 1.36 24.38 4.59
CA THR A 143 2.80 24.33 4.36
C THR A 143 3.13 24.80 2.96
N GLU A 144 4.30 25.46 2.80
CA GLU A 144 4.79 25.95 1.52
C GLU A 144 6.24 25.50 1.28
N GLY A 145 6.64 25.44 0.02
CA GLY A 145 8.02 25.19 -0.40
C GLY A 145 8.67 23.98 0.25
N ALA A 146 9.83 24.20 0.89
CA ALA A 146 10.59 23.16 1.55
C ALA A 146 9.86 22.51 2.73
N GLN A 147 9.06 23.28 3.48
CA GLN A 147 8.28 22.78 4.62
C GLN A 147 7.20 21.79 4.16
N ARG A 148 6.52 22.05 3.03
CA ARG A 148 5.55 21.12 2.42
C ARG A 148 6.23 19.81 2.03
N THR A 149 7.37 19.90 1.38
CA THR A 149 8.16 18.72 0.98
C THR A 149 8.55 17.89 2.19
N GLN A 150 9.03 18.54 3.26
CA GLN A 150 9.40 17.86 4.51
C GLN A 150 8.21 17.18 5.18
N ALA A 151 7.06 17.84 5.24
CA ALA A 151 5.85 17.29 5.84
C ALA A 151 5.32 16.06 5.05
N ILE A 152 5.24 16.15 3.72
CA ILE A 152 4.83 15.03 2.86
C ILE A 152 5.82 13.86 2.97
N THR A 153 7.11 14.14 2.98
CA THR A 153 8.15 13.12 3.17
C THR A 153 8.04 12.45 4.54
N GLY A 154 7.72 13.23 5.57
CA GLY A 154 7.47 12.71 6.93
C GLY A 154 6.28 11.75 6.97
N LEU A 155 5.15 12.11 6.33
CA LEU A 155 3.99 11.22 6.21
C LEU A 155 4.31 9.93 5.43
N ALA A 156 5.05 10.04 4.32
CA ALA A 156 5.49 8.89 3.56
C ALA A 156 6.44 7.98 4.36
N GLY A 157 7.32 8.58 5.18
CA GLY A 157 8.18 7.86 6.11
C GLY A 157 7.38 7.11 7.18
N ALA A 158 6.37 7.77 7.77
CA ALA A 158 5.46 7.16 8.74
C ALA A 158 4.70 5.98 8.15
N LEU A 159 4.17 6.14 6.93
CA LEU A 159 3.52 5.06 6.18
C LEU A 159 4.48 3.87 5.99
N SER A 160 5.69 4.14 5.53
CA SER A 160 6.70 3.11 5.27
C SER A 160 7.11 2.36 6.53
N LEU A 161 7.32 3.06 7.64
CA LEU A 161 7.61 2.43 8.94
C LEU A 161 6.44 1.53 9.39
N GLY A 162 5.19 1.99 9.21
CA GLY A 162 4.00 1.19 9.53
C GLY A 162 3.94 -0.11 8.73
N THR A 163 4.37 -0.10 7.46
CA THR A 163 4.40 -1.31 6.62
C THR A 163 5.42 -2.35 7.08
N ILE A 164 6.47 -1.94 7.80
CA ILE A 164 7.45 -2.85 8.43
C ILE A 164 6.92 -3.38 9.75
N VAL A 165 6.48 -2.45 10.61
CA VAL A 165 6.13 -2.76 11.99
C VAL A 165 4.86 -3.61 12.08
N GLY A 166 3.88 -3.37 11.19
CA GLY A 166 2.61 -4.11 11.18
C GLY A 166 2.78 -5.62 11.12
N PRO A 167 3.41 -6.16 10.05
CA PRO A 167 3.67 -7.60 9.94
C PRO A 167 4.57 -8.18 11.03
N ALA A 168 5.44 -7.36 11.63
CA ALA A 168 6.31 -7.79 12.72
C ALA A 168 5.53 -8.02 14.02
N ILE A 169 4.60 -7.12 14.36
CA ILE A 169 3.89 -7.18 15.65
C ILE A 169 2.59 -7.98 15.59
N ALA A 170 1.90 -8.02 14.45
CA ALA A 170 0.61 -8.70 14.36
C ALA A 170 0.66 -10.18 14.74
N PRO A 171 1.64 -10.99 14.27
CA PRO A 171 1.79 -12.37 14.72
C PRO A 171 2.03 -12.50 16.23
N ALA A 172 2.79 -11.57 16.82
CA ALA A 172 3.07 -11.57 18.26
C ALA A 172 1.85 -11.20 19.12
N MET A 173 0.83 -10.59 18.51
CA MET A 173 -0.44 -10.29 19.20
C MET A 173 -1.41 -11.48 19.20
N MET A 174 -1.12 -12.57 18.46
CA MET A 174 -1.93 -13.80 18.43
C MET A 174 -1.59 -14.71 19.62
N VAL A 175 -1.81 -14.20 20.84
CA VAL A 175 -1.52 -14.90 22.09
C VAL A 175 -2.79 -15.13 22.92
N ASP A 176 -2.80 -16.19 23.73
CA ASP A 176 -3.91 -16.45 24.63
C ASP A 176 -4.11 -15.30 25.64
N PRO A 177 -5.37 -14.96 26.03
CA PRO A 177 -6.63 -15.63 25.64
C PRO A 177 -7.26 -15.12 24.34
N LEU A 178 -6.68 -14.11 23.66
CA LEU A 178 -7.29 -13.46 22.50
C LEU A 178 -7.05 -14.24 21.19
N GLY A 179 -5.97 -15.01 21.10
CA GLY A 179 -5.66 -15.81 19.91
C GLY A 179 -5.72 -15.00 18.61
N PRO A 180 -6.46 -15.49 17.59
CA PRO A 180 -6.54 -14.82 16.28
C PRO A 180 -7.23 -13.43 16.31
N LEU A 181 -7.95 -13.09 17.39
CA LEU A 181 -8.60 -11.78 17.57
C LEU A 181 -7.61 -10.71 18.02
N GLY A 182 -6.50 -11.10 18.67
CA GLY A 182 -5.52 -10.22 19.30
C GLY A 182 -5.05 -9.08 18.40
N PRO A 183 -4.58 -9.33 17.16
CA PRO A 183 -4.13 -8.26 16.27
C PRO A 183 -5.24 -7.24 15.96
N MET A 184 -6.45 -7.70 15.66
CA MET A 184 -7.57 -6.82 15.31
C MET A 184 -8.01 -5.97 16.49
N LEU A 185 -8.14 -6.55 17.67
CA LEU A 185 -8.50 -5.84 18.90
C LEU A 185 -7.40 -4.85 19.33
N GLY A 186 -6.14 -5.25 19.21
CA GLY A 186 -5.02 -4.36 19.50
C GLY A 186 -4.96 -3.17 18.55
N PHE A 187 -5.15 -3.40 17.23
CA PHE A 187 -5.21 -2.31 16.27
C PHE A 187 -6.45 -1.43 16.47
N ALA A 188 -7.60 -2.01 16.88
CA ALA A 188 -8.78 -1.24 17.25
C ALA A 188 -8.50 -0.34 18.46
N LEU A 189 -7.82 -0.85 19.49
CA LEU A 189 -7.42 -0.05 20.66
C LEU A 189 -6.52 1.11 20.25
N PHE A 190 -5.52 0.87 19.40
CA PHE A 190 -4.69 1.94 18.87
C PHE A 190 -5.49 2.97 18.07
N GLY A 191 -6.46 2.50 17.26
CA GLY A 191 -7.38 3.38 16.52
C GLY A 191 -8.22 4.24 17.47
N LEU A 192 -8.69 3.68 18.58
CA LEU A 192 -9.45 4.41 19.62
C LEU A 192 -8.59 5.49 20.28
N LEU A 193 -7.34 5.17 20.63
CA LEU A 193 -6.41 6.14 21.20
C LEU A 193 -6.10 7.27 20.20
N ALA A 194 -5.91 6.96 18.92
CA ALA A 194 -5.72 7.96 17.88
C ALA A 194 -6.97 8.82 17.67
N LEU A 195 -8.16 8.23 17.74
CA LEU A 195 -9.43 8.98 17.67
C LEU A 195 -9.55 9.95 18.85
N GLY A 196 -9.29 9.50 20.08
CA GLY A 196 -9.23 10.36 21.27
C GLY A 196 -8.22 11.49 21.12
N GLY A 197 -7.00 11.17 20.67
CA GLY A 197 -5.94 12.15 20.39
C GLY A 197 -6.35 13.17 19.30
N SER A 198 -7.20 12.80 18.35
CA SER A 198 -7.67 13.71 17.31
C SER A 198 -8.49 14.89 17.85
N TYR A 199 -9.17 14.72 18.97
CA TYR A 199 -9.91 15.80 19.62
C TYR A 199 -8.99 16.76 20.39
N ILE A 200 -7.79 16.28 20.77
CA ILE A 200 -6.80 17.09 21.50
C ILE A 200 -5.90 17.84 20.52
N PHE A 201 -5.42 17.18 19.48
CA PHE A 201 -4.38 17.70 18.60
C PHE A 201 -4.88 18.34 17.31
N LEU A 202 -6.07 17.95 16.81
CA LEU A 202 -6.64 18.55 15.61
C LEU A 202 -7.62 19.68 15.97
N PRO A 203 -7.45 20.87 15.39
CA PRO A 203 -8.37 21.98 15.63
C PRO A 203 -9.79 21.63 15.16
N ALA A 204 -10.79 22.15 15.89
CA ALA A 204 -12.20 21.75 15.72
C ALA A 204 -12.82 22.16 14.38
N THR A 205 -12.34 23.22 13.75
CA THR A 205 -12.90 23.75 12.48
C THR A 205 -11.84 24.39 11.62
N LEU A 206 -11.82 24.00 10.38
CA LEU A 206 -11.11 24.69 9.31
C LEU A 206 -12.04 24.74 8.08
N PRO A 207 -12.97 25.72 8.04
CA PRO A 207 -13.76 25.96 6.83
C PRO A 207 -12.90 26.63 5.79
N GLY A 208 -12.97 26.19 4.53
CA GLY A 208 -12.57 27.00 3.38
C GLY A 208 -11.08 27.04 3.04
N GLU A 209 -10.24 26.14 3.56
CA GLU A 209 -8.90 25.98 3.01
C GLU A 209 -9.01 25.25 1.66
N ALA A 210 -8.99 26.04 0.59
CA ALA A 210 -9.08 25.54 -0.78
C ALA A 210 -7.94 24.54 -1.05
N VAL A 211 -8.30 23.29 -1.28
CA VAL A 211 -7.44 22.42 -2.08
C VAL A 211 -7.35 23.10 -3.44
N ALA A 212 -6.14 23.45 -3.86
CA ALA A 212 -5.93 24.07 -5.18
C ALA A 212 -6.69 23.22 -6.20
N SER A 213 -7.79 23.75 -6.70
CA SER A 213 -8.56 23.18 -7.79
C SER A 213 -7.57 22.99 -8.93
N GLY A 214 -7.43 21.74 -9.39
CA GLY A 214 -6.54 21.42 -10.50
C GLY A 214 -6.85 22.35 -11.67
N ASP A 215 -5.83 22.74 -12.41
CA ASP A 215 -5.98 23.51 -13.64
C ASP A 215 -7.08 22.83 -14.50
N PRO A 216 -8.19 23.52 -14.83
CA PRO A 216 -9.26 22.96 -15.66
C PRO A 216 -8.77 22.47 -17.03
N ASP A 217 -7.66 23.02 -17.51
CA ASP A 217 -7.00 22.70 -18.77
C ASP A 217 -5.90 21.63 -18.61
N ALA A 218 -5.76 21.03 -17.40
CA ALA A 218 -4.80 19.95 -17.20
C ALA A 218 -5.20 18.70 -18.01
N PRO A 219 -4.23 18.03 -18.67
CA PRO A 219 -4.52 16.84 -19.45
C PRO A 219 -5.16 15.75 -18.59
N SER A 220 -6.20 15.11 -19.13
CA SER A 220 -6.90 14.01 -18.48
C SER A 220 -5.95 12.82 -18.26
N LEU A 221 -6.28 11.97 -17.27
CA LEU A 221 -5.54 10.74 -16.98
C LEU A 221 -5.33 9.87 -18.24
N THR A 222 -6.36 9.78 -19.08
CA THR A 222 -6.34 8.98 -20.31
C THR A 222 -5.40 9.58 -21.36
N GLU A 223 -5.34 10.89 -21.49
CA GLU A 223 -4.42 11.58 -22.39
C GLU A 223 -2.98 11.38 -21.97
N VAL A 224 -2.68 11.56 -20.68
CA VAL A 224 -1.35 11.31 -20.10
C VAL A 224 -0.91 9.87 -20.37
N TRP A 225 -1.81 8.90 -20.17
CA TRP A 225 -1.50 7.48 -20.39
C TRP A 225 -1.28 7.13 -21.87
N ARG A 226 -2.03 7.76 -22.78
CA ARG A 226 -1.89 7.57 -24.23
C ARG A 226 -0.59 8.15 -24.79
N ARG A 227 0.03 9.13 -24.14
CA ARG A 227 1.36 9.62 -24.55
C ARG A 227 2.39 8.52 -24.42
N ARG A 228 2.90 8.05 -25.54
CA ARG A 228 3.81 6.88 -25.64
C ARG A 228 5.06 7.03 -24.75
N ALA A 229 5.56 8.26 -24.58
CA ALA A 229 6.72 8.55 -23.74
C ALA A 229 6.43 8.30 -22.25
N ILE A 230 5.22 8.63 -21.75
CA ILE A 230 4.80 8.48 -20.37
C ILE A 230 4.19 7.09 -20.16
N GLY A 231 3.27 6.67 -21.04
CA GLY A 231 2.49 5.44 -20.90
C GLY A 231 3.34 4.18 -20.80
N ARG A 232 4.51 4.12 -21.48
CA ARG A 232 5.43 2.98 -21.34
C ARG A 232 5.94 2.81 -19.90
N HIS A 233 6.20 3.91 -19.19
CA HIS A 233 6.68 3.89 -17.82
C HIS A 233 5.53 3.57 -16.84
N LEU A 234 4.31 4.08 -17.13
CA LEU A 234 3.12 3.75 -16.37
C LEU A 234 2.74 2.27 -16.51
N ASN A 235 2.81 1.71 -17.72
CA ASN A 235 2.58 0.28 -17.97
C ASN A 235 3.63 -0.59 -17.26
N PHE A 236 4.90 -0.17 -17.29
CA PHE A 236 5.94 -0.83 -16.50
C PHE A 236 5.58 -0.81 -15.02
N GLY A 237 5.18 0.35 -14.48
CA GLY A 237 4.77 0.51 -13.09
C GLY A 237 3.56 -0.37 -12.72
N LEU A 238 2.54 -0.43 -13.57
CA LEU A 238 1.35 -1.26 -13.36
C LEU A 238 1.71 -2.74 -13.23
N LEU A 239 2.50 -3.26 -14.18
CA LEU A 239 2.93 -4.65 -14.16
C LEU A 239 3.86 -4.95 -12.97
N LEU A 240 4.82 -4.06 -12.68
CA LEU A 240 5.71 -4.20 -11.53
C LEU A 240 4.97 -4.24 -10.20
N CYS A 241 4.06 -3.28 -9.98
CA CYS A 241 3.25 -3.22 -8.76
C CYS A 241 2.29 -4.42 -8.66
N SER A 242 1.79 -4.94 -9.79
CA SER A 242 0.99 -6.16 -9.81
C SER A 242 1.81 -7.38 -9.37
N ALA A 243 3.03 -7.55 -9.86
CA ALA A 243 3.92 -8.63 -9.42
C ALA A 243 4.28 -8.50 -7.92
N GLN A 244 4.54 -7.28 -7.44
CA GLN A 244 4.75 -7.01 -6.02
C GLN A 244 3.52 -7.36 -5.18
N ALA A 245 2.32 -7.00 -5.63
CA ALA A 245 1.08 -7.30 -4.92
C ALA A 245 0.80 -8.81 -4.89
N ILE A 246 1.02 -9.52 -5.99
CA ILE A 246 0.94 -10.99 -6.05
C ILE A 246 1.79 -11.58 -4.93
N ASN A 247 3.07 -11.23 -4.84
CA ASN A 247 3.96 -11.76 -3.83
C ASN A 247 3.48 -11.43 -2.40
N LEU A 248 3.12 -10.18 -2.16
CA LEU A 248 2.72 -9.71 -0.83
C LEU A 248 1.49 -10.44 -0.28
N TYR A 249 0.51 -10.71 -1.15
CA TYR A 249 -0.76 -11.32 -0.72
C TYR A 249 -0.78 -12.84 -0.81
N THR A 250 0.23 -13.48 -1.45
CA THR A 250 0.30 -14.94 -1.54
C THR A 250 1.39 -15.57 -0.68
N ILE A 251 2.42 -14.80 -0.29
CA ILE A 251 3.57 -15.35 0.48
C ILE A 251 3.14 -16.02 1.78
N GLY A 252 2.09 -15.51 2.43
CA GLY A 252 1.58 -16.09 3.68
C GLY A 252 1.07 -17.52 3.50
N PHE A 253 0.33 -17.80 2.43
CA PHE A 253 -0.15 -19.15 2.12
C PHE A 253 1.01 -20.11 1.83
N VAL A 254 1.97 -19.66 1.02
CA VAL A 254 3.17 -20.43 0.67
C VAL A 254 3.99 -20.79 1.92
N ILE A 255 4.14 -19.85 2.86
CA ILE A 255 4.87 -20.09 4.11
C ILE A 255 4.14 -21.11 4.98
N ILE A 256 2.81 -21.03 5.09
CA ILE A 256 2.02 -22.01 5.85
C ILE A 256 2.26 -23.42 5.29
N ASP A 257 2.18 -23.58 3.96
CA ASP A 257 2.32 -24.88 3.33
C ASP A 257 3.75 -25.45 3.34
N ARG A 258 4.76 -24.58 3.45
CA ARG A 258 6.18 -24.98 3.48
C ARG A 258 6.79 -25.04 4.89
N THR A 259 6.05 -24.64 5.94
CA THR A 259 6.58 -24.64 7.31
C THR A 259 6.41 -26.03 7.95
N PRO A 260 7.51 -26.69 8.35
CA PRO A 260 7.42 -27.99 9.06
C PRO A 260 6.78 -27.82 10.44
N PRO A 261 6.04 -28.82 10.95
CA PRO A 261 5.37 -28.77 12.25
C PRO A 261 6.30 -28.54 13.46
N ALA A 262 7.58 -28.90 13.33
CA ALA A 262 8.58 -28.75 14.40
C ALA A 262 9.38 -27.44 14.37
N ALA A 263 9.13 -26.57 13.38
CA ALA A 263 9.82 -25.30 13.22
C ALA A 263 9.11 -24.17 13.99
N LEU A 264 9.63 -22.93 13.83
CA LEU A 264 8.90 -21.73 14.19
C LEU A 264 7.48 -21.80 13.63
N THR A 265 6.51 -21.26 14.37
CA THR A 265 5.13 -21.27 13.87
C THR A 265 5.06 -20.60 12.50
N ALA A 266 4.21 -21.12 11.60
CA ALA A 266 4.04 -20.54 10.27
C ALA A 266 3.75 -19.03 10.36
N GLN A 267 3.02 -18.61 11.39
CA GLN A 267 2.68 -17.21 11.64
C GLN A 267 3.92 -16.34 11.94
N GLN A 268 4.86 -16.85 12.74
CA GLN A 268 6.14 -16.16 12.99
C GLN A 268 6.98 -16.06 11.71
N MET A 269 7.01 -17.12 10.90
CA MET A 269 7.70 -17.12 9.61
C MET A 269 7.11 -16.11 8.61
N ILE A 270 5.79 -15.93 8.58
CA ILE A 270 5.13 -14.88 7.79
C ILE A 270 5.58 -13.50 8.27
N GLY A 271 5.58 -13.28 9.60
CA GLY A 271 6.05 -12.03 10.19
C GLY A 271 7.50 -11.72 9.80
N ILE A 272 8.40 -12.70 9.89
CA ILE A 272 9.81 -12.59 9.49
C ILE A 272 9.91 -12.24 8.00
N ALA A 273 9.23 -12.96 7.13
CA ALA A 273 9.29 -12.74 5.68
C ALA A 273 8.81 -11.33 5.30
N MET A 274 7.63 -10.93 5.76
CA MET A 274 7.05 -9.64 5.40
C MET A 274 7.85 -8.46 5.97
N THR A 275 8.33 -8.58 7.21
CA THR A 275 9.17 -7.55 7.85
C THR A 275 10.51 -7.42 7.13
N SER A 276 11.19 -8.55 6.87
CA SER A 276 12.48 -8.54 6.16
C SER A 276 12.33 -8.03 4.73
N GLY A 277 11.24 -8.40 4.03
CA GLY A 277 10.92 -7.87 2.70
C GLY A 277 10.67 -6.37 2.70
N ALA A 278 9.95 -5.85 3.70
CA ALA A 278 9.71 -4.41 3.83
C ALA A 278 11.00 -3.63 4.15
N ILE A 279 11.85 -4.17 5.03
CA ILE A 279 13.19 -3.61 5.30
C ILE A 279 14.04 -3.60 4.03
N ALA A 280 14.06 -4.71 3.29
CA ALA A 280 14.81 -4.83 2.04
C ALA A 280 14.35 -3.78 1.01
N ALA A 281 13.04 -3.58 0.85
CA ALA A 281 12.50 -2.55 -0.04
C ALA A 281 12.90 -1.13 0.38
N LEU A 282 12.91 -0.82 1.69
CA LEU A 282 13.37 0.47 2.19
C LEU A 282 14.86 0.69 2.01
N LEU A 283 15.68 -0.33 2.25
CA LEU A 283 17.11 -0.26 2.01
C LEU A 283 17.42 -0.01 0.54
N ALA A 284 16.64 -0.60 -0.38
CA ALA A 284 16.75 -0.31 -1.81
C ALA A 284 16.41 1.15 -2.12
N GLN A 285 15.31 1.68 -1.56
CA GLN A 285 14.82 3.03 -1.86
C GLN A 285 15.70 4.13 -1.24
N TRP A 286 16.10 3.98 0.01
CA TRP A 286 16.79 5.03 0.76
C TRP A 286 18.31 4.85 0.81
N GLY A 287 18.78 3.60 0.73
CA GLY A 287 20.21 3.28 0.73
C GLY A 287 20.79 3.33 -0.68
N LEU A 288 20.46 2.35 -1.51
CA LEU A 288 21.15 2.12 -2.78
C LEU A 288 20.94 3.26 -3.79
N VAL A 289 19.72 3.82 -3.85
CA VAL A 289 19.41 4.94 -4.77
C VAL A 289 20.24 6.17 -4.45
N ARG A 290 20.44 6.49 -3.17
CA ARG A 290 21.26 7.64 -2.75
C ARG A 290 22.75 7.41 -2.93
N LEU A 291 23.23 6.20 -2.59
CA LEU A 291 24.66 5.86 -2.63
C LEU A 291 25.19 5.79 -4.05
N LEU A 292 24.41 5.24 -5.00
CA LEU A 292 24.89 4.96 -6.35
C LEU A 292 24.40 5.95 -7.41
N SER A 293 23.59 6.97 -7.04
CA SER A 293 23.03 7.97 -7.96
C SER A 293 22.47 7.35 -9.24
N LEU A 294 21.74 6.23 -9.09
CA LEU A 294 21.26 5.43 -10.22
C LEU A 294 20.28 6.23 -11.09
N SER A 295 20.45 6.13 -12.41
CA SER A 295 19.44 6.67 -13.33
C SER A 295 18.12 5.90 -13.21
N PRO A 296 16.96 6.55 -13.47
CA PRO A 296 15.67 5.88 -13.42
C PRO A 296 15.60 4.59 -14.28
N ALA A 297 16.23 4.61 -15.45
CA ALA A 297 16.31 3.44 -16.31
C ALA A 297 17.16 2.30 -15.72
N ALA A 298 18.25 2.62 -15.02
CA ALA A 298 19.06 1.64 -14.30
C ALA A 298 18.28 1.04 -13.12
N MET A 299 17.57 1.87 -12.35
CA MET A 299 16.71 1.43 -11.25
C MET A 299 15.64 0.45 -11.74
N MET A 300 14.98 0.75 -12.84
CA MET A 300 13.97 -0.13 -13.45
C MET A 300 14.58 -1.47 -13.89
N ARG A 301 15.73 -1.46 -14.57
CA ARG A 301 16.41 -2.68 -15.07
C ARG A 301 16.91 -3.56 -13.93
N VAL A 302 17.72 -2.99 -13.03
CA VAL A 302 18.31 -3.73 -11.91
C VAL A 302 17.21 -4.23 -10.99
N GLY A 303 16.21 -3.40 -10.70
CA GLY A 303 15.07 -3.78 -9.87
C GLY A 303 14.23 -4.91 -10.47
N ALA A 304 13.97 -4.88 -11.78
CA ALA A 304 13.26 -5.96 -12.47
C ALA A 304 14.09 -7.27 -12.49
N ALA A 305 15.41 -7.18 -12.69
CA ALA A 305 16.30 -8.34 -12.64
C ALA A 305 16.32 -9.00 -11.25
N LEU A 306 16.46 -8.20 -10.18
CA LEU A 306 16.45 -8.70 -8.80
C LEU A 306 15.07 -9.26 -8.41
N ALA A 307 13.98 -8.62 -8.85
CA ALA A 307 12.64 -9.14 -8.63
C ALA A 307 12.45 -10.49 -9.35
N CYS A 308 12.91 -10.61 -10.59
CA CYS A 308 12.87 -11.87 -11.33
C CYS A 308 13.68 -12.96 -10.63
N ALA A 309 14.94 -12.69 -10.26
CA ALA A 309 15.80 -13.64 -9.55
C ALA A 309 15.21 -14.08 -8.21
N GLY A 310 14.66 -13.13 -7.43
CA GLY A 310 14.00 -13.44 -6.16
C GLY A 310 12.76 -14.33 -6.33
N ASN A 311 11.95 -14.08 -7.36
CA ASN A 311 10.79 -14.92 -7.66
C ASN A 311 11.19 -16.33 -8.14
N ILE A 312 12.27 -16.44 -8.93
CA ILE A 312 12.83 -17.74 -9.31
C ILE A 312 13.30 -18.51 -8.07
N ALA A 313 14.02 -17.84 -7.16
CA ALA A 313 14.46 -18.46 -5.90
C ALA A 313 13.28 -18.93 -5.04
N ALA A 314 12.22 -18.11 -4.93
CA ALA A 314 11.01 -18.47 -4.18
C ALA A 314 10.21 -19.62 -4.82
N MET A 315 10.32 -19.80 -6.16
CA MET A 315 9.66 -20.86 -6.90
C MET A 315 10.32 -22.22 -6.66
N ILE A 316 11.62 -22.26 -6.38
CA ILE A 316 12.37 -23.49 -6.12
C ILE A 316 11.83 -24.16 -4.85
N ASP A 317 11.70 -25.47 -4.89
CA ASP A 317 11.27 -26.27 -3.75
C ASP A 317 12.44 -26.50 -2.76
N GLY A 318 12.82 -25.44 -2.08
CA GLY A 318 13.88 -25.38 -1.06
C GLY A 318 13.34 -25.12 0.35
N GLY A 319 12.08 -25.47 0.61
CA GLY A 319 11.42 -25.25 1.89
C GLY A 319 11.06 -23.78 2.16
N VAL A 320 10.72 -23.48 3.41
CA VAL A 320 10.24 -22.16 3.83
C VAL A 320 11.31 -21.09 3.65
N TRP A 321 12.58 -21.38 3.90
CA TRP A 321 13.66 -20.39 3.79
C TRP A 321 13.95 -19.96 2.37
N ALA A 322 13.75 -20.85 1.37
CA ALA A 322 13.85 -20.46 -0.05
C ALA A 322 12.73 -19.48 -0.42
N ALA A 323 11.51 -19.70 0.07
CA ALA A 323 10.41 -18.77 -0.12
C ALA A 323 10.67 -17.41 0.54
N VAL A 324 11.16 -17.42 1.78
CA VAL A 324 11.48 -16.17 2.53
C VAL A 324 12.60 -15.40 1.85
N SER A 325 13.73 -16.03 1.56
CA SER A 325 14.89 -15.36 0.93
C SER A 325 14.55 -14.85 -0.47
N GLY A 326 13.82 -15.63 -1.26
CA GLY A 326 13.33 -15.21 -2.57
C GLY A 326 12.38 -14.02 -2.49
N PHE A 327 11.44 -14.03 -1.54
CA PHE A 327 10.53 -12.90 -1.29
C PHE A 327 11.29 -11.63 -0.88
N VAL A 328 12.31 -11.75 -0.01
CA VAL A 328 13.15 -10.61 0.43
C VAL A 328 13.92 -10.03 -0.74
N LEU A 329 14.53 -10.87 -1.56
CA LEU A 329 15.26 -10.43 -2.77
C LEU A 329 14.34 -9.77 -3.79
N ALA A 330 13.15 -10.36 -4.02
CA ALA A 330 12.15 -9.77 -4.90
C ALA A 330 11.67 -8.42 -4.36
N SER A 331 11.43 -8.30 -3.06
CA SER A 331 11.02 -7.06 -2.39
C SER A 331 12.06 -5.95 -2.54
N PHE A 332 13.36 -6.29 -2.42
CA PHE A 332 14.45 -5.37 -2.69
C PHE A 332 14.41 -4.87 -4.16
N GLY A 333 14.20 -5.78 -5.11
CA GLY A 333 14.03 -5.44 -6.53
C GLY A 333 12.85 -4.51 -6.79
N TYR A 334 11.69 -4.79 -6.22
CA TYR A 334 10.50 -3.93 -6.31
C TYR A 334 10.73 -2.56 -5.67
N GLY A 335 11.40 -2.53 -4.50
CA GLY A 335 11.78 -1.31 -3.80
C GLY A 335 12.68 -0.39 -4.63
N LEU A 336 13.55 -0.95 -5.46
CA LEU A 336 14.41 -0.21 -6.37
C LEU A 336 13.67 0.26 -7.63
N ALA A 337 12.89 -0.62 -8.28
CA ALA A 337 12.23 -0.32 -9.55
C ALA A 337 11.05 0.65 -9.42
N ARG A 338 10.36 0.67 -8.26
CA ARG A 338 9.18 1.51 -8.03
C ARG A 338 9.48 3.01 -8.11
N PRO A 339 10.44 3.58 -7.37
CA PRO A 339 10.81 4.99 -7.57
C PRO A 339 11.39 5.23 -8.97
N GLY A 340 12.04 4.23 -9.59
CA GLY A 340 12.58 4.31 -10.94
C GLY A 340 11.52 4.62 -12.00
N PHE A 341 10.41 3.85 -12.04
CA PHE A 341 9.35 4.11 -13.01
C PHE A 341 8.62 5.44 -12.74
N SER A 342 8.41 5.80 -11.46
CA SER A 342 7.76 7.04 -11.09
C SER A 342 8.58 8.25 -11.53
N ALA A 343 9.90 8.23 -11.30
CA ALA A 343 10.81 9.26 -11.76
C ALA A 343 10.89 9.31 -13.30
N ALA A 344 10.96 8.16 -13.97
CA ALA A 344 11.01 8.10 -15.44
C ALA A 344 9.71 8.64 -16.07
N ALA A 345 8.54 8.35 -15.50
CA ALA A 345 7.28 8.89 -15.96
C ALA A 345 7.21 10.41 -15.77
N SER A 346 7.63 10.91 -14.60
CA SER A 346 7.66 12.35 -14.31
C SER A 346 8.62 13.11 -15.25
N LEU A 347 9.83 12.60 -15.48
CA LEU A 347 10.81 13.20 -16.39
C LEU A 347 10.38 13.18 -17.86
N ALA A 348 9.51 12.24 -18.25
CA ALA A 348 8.97 12.16 -19.61
C ALA A 348 7.81 13.13 -19.86
N GLY A 349 7.24 13.70 -18.80
CA GLY A 349 6.11 14.63 -18.85
C GLY A 349 6.51 16.10 -18.72
N THR A 350 5.63 16.97 -19.24
CA THR A 350 5.71 18.42 -19.07
C THR A 350 5.19 18.86 -17.70
N ALA A 351 5.43 20.11 -17.30
CA ALA A 351 4.93 20.66 -16.03
C ALA A 351 3.39 20.55 -15.90
N ARG A 352 2.63 20.73 -17.00
CA ARG A 352 1.16 20.60 -17.02
C ARG A 352 0.68 19.17 -16.81
N GLU A 353 1.50 18.16 -17.13
CA GLU A 353 1.14 16.74 -17.04
C GLU A 353 1.47 16.12 -15.68
N GLN A 354 2.21 16.82 -14.81
CA GLN A 354 2.68 16.25 -13.54
C GLN A 354 1.52 15.81 -12.62
N VAL A 355 0.42 16.55 -12.59
CA VAL A 355 -0.76 16.19 -11.81
C VAL A 355 -1.40 14.91 -12.36
N GLY A 356 -1.53 14.79 -13.69
CA GLY A 356 -2.05 13.58 -14.33
C GLY A 356 -1.14 12.36 -14.12
N ILE A 357 0.19 12.55 -14.17
CA ILE A 357 1.18 11.49 -13.89
C ILE A 357 1.08 11.01 -12.43
N ALA A 358 1.00 11.93 -11.48
CA ALA A 358 0.85 11.59 -10.06
C ALA A 358 -0.46 10.81 -9.81
N SER A 359 -1.56 11.24 -10.44
CA SER A 359 -2.86 10.55 -10.40
C SER A 359 -2.78 9.14 -11.01
N ALA A 360 -2.06 8.98 -12.14
CA ALA A 360 -1.83 7.68 -12.75
C ALA A 360 -1.03 6.74 -11.86
N ILE A 361 0.02 7.22 -11.19
CA ILE A 361 0.82 6.44 -10.23
C ILE A 361 -0.04 5.99 -9.04
N THR A 362 -0.92 6.86 -8.56
CA THR A 362 -1.86 6.52 -7.48
C THR A 362 -2.88 5.47 -7.92
N LEU A 363 -3.40 5.59 -9.14
CA LEU A 363 -4.30 4.59 -9.72
C LEU A 363 -3.60 3.23 -9.86
N ILE A 364 -2.35 3.21 -10.33
CA ILE A 364 -1.54 1.98 -10.43
C ILE A 364 -1.43 1.29 -9.07
N ALA A 365 -1.18 2.03 -8.00
CA ALA A 365 -1.07 1.47 -6.65
C ALA A 365 -2.37 0.78 -6.21
N GLY A 366 -3.54 1.33 -6.53
CA GLY A 366 -4.84 0.71 -6.23
C GLY A 366 -5.17 -0.47 -7.18
N ALA A 367 -5.01 -0.28 -8.49
CA ALA A 367 -5.35 -1.29 -9.49
C ALA A 367 -4.51 -2.57 -9.35
N SER A 368 -3.25 -2.44 -8.99
CA SER A 368 -2.33 -3.57 -8.80
C SER A 368 -2.72 -4.49 -7.64
N ILE A 369 -3.49 -4.00 -6.65
CA ILE A 369 -3.95 -4.79 -5.50
C ILE A 369 -5.32 -5.42 -5.78
N THR A 370 -6.07 -4.95 -6.78
CA THR A 370 -7.47 -5.34 -6.97
C THR A 370 -7.62 -6.74 -7.57
N LEU A 371 -7.14 -6.99 -8.78
CA LEU A 371 -7.32 -8.26 -9.48
C LEU A 371 -6.12 -9.22 -9.39
N PRO A 372 -4.85 -8.75 -9.50
CA PRO A 372 -3.70 -9.65 -9.59
C PRO A 372 -3.54 -10.61 -8.40
N PRO A 373 -3.74 -10.20 -7.13
CA PRO A 373 -3.65 -11.12 -5.99
C PRO A 373 -4.72 -12.21 -6.00
N ILE A 374 -5.95 -11.89 -6.40
CA ILE A 374 -7.05 -12.88 -6.49
C ILE A 374 -6.69 -13.93 -7.54
N ALA A 375 -6.35 -13.49 -8.75
CA ALA A 375 -5.99 -14.39 -9.83
C ALA A 375 -4.79 -15.28 -9.48
N ALA A 376 -3.76 -14.72 -8.84
CA ALA A 376 -2.61 -15.47 -8.40
C ALA A 376 -2.93 -16.47 -7.28
N SER A 377 -3.83 -16.12 -6.33
CA SER A 377 -4.27 -17.03 -5.28
C SER A 377 -5.14 -18.16 -5.83
N MET A 378 -5.94 -17.91 -6.85
CA MET A 378 -6.65 -18.98 -7.58
C MET A 378 -5.68 -19.91 -8.30
N ALA A 379 -4.67 -19.36 -8.98
CA ALA A 379 -3.64 -20.14 -9.65
C ALA A 379 -2.81 -20.95 -8.65
N TYR A 380 -2.58 -20.44 -7.43
CA TYR A 380 -1.89 -21.12 -6.35
C TYR A 380 -2.59 -22.44 -5.95
N GLN A 381 -3.93 -22.46 -5.94
CA GLN A 381 -4.70 -23.66 -5.62
C GLN A 381 -4.54 -24.75 -6.69
N LEU A 382 -4.26 -24.39 -7.94
CA LEU A 382 -4.02 -25.32 -9.04
C LEU A 382 -2.57 -25.79 -9.10
N TRP A 383 -1.63 -24.91 -8.78
CA TRP A 383 -0.19 -25.14 -8.84
C TRP A 383 0.55 -24.25 -7.85
N LEU A 384 1.13 -24.84 -6.80
CA LEU A 384 1.76 -24.08 -5.71
C LEU A 384 2.79 -23.01 -6.15
N PRO A 385 3.67 -23.25 -7.14
CA PRO A 385 4.59 -22.21 -7.62
C PRO A 385 3.96 -21.12 -8.48
N ALA A 386 2.69 -21.24 -8.88
CA ALA A 386 2.04 -20.36 -9.85
C ALA A 386 2.19 -18.85 -9.56
N PRO A 387 2.00 -18.33 -8.33
CA PRO A 387 2.18 -16.91 -8.03
C PRO A 387 3.58 -16.41 -8.39
N PHE A 388 4.60 -17.18 -8.03
CA PHE A 388 5.98 -16.84 -8.35
C PHE A 388 6.27 -16.94 -9.84
N ALA A 389 5.75 -17.96 -10.52
CA ALA A 389 5.88 -18.11 -11.97
C ALA A 389 5.27 -16.92 -12.73
N ILE A 390 4.08 -16.46 -12.31
CA ILE A 390 3.45 -15.25 -12.85
C ILE A 390 4.34 -14.03 -12.59
N ALA A 391 4.87 -13.88 -11.37
CA ALA A 391 5.75 -12.76 -11.03
C ALA A 391 7.10 -12.81 -11.79
N VAL A 392 7.65 -14.01 -12.06
CA VAL A 392 8.82 -14.23 -12.94
C VAL A 392 8.50 -13.79 -14.36
N ALA A 393 7.37 -14.24 -14.92
CA ALA A 393 6.97 -13.87 -16.28
C ALA A 393 6.81 -12.35 -16.43
N ILE A 394 6.20 -11.69 -15.45
CA ILE A 394 6.04 -10.24 -15.43
C ILE A 394 7.41 -9.54 -15.32
N SER A 395 8.19 -9.85 -14.26
CA SER A 395 9.46 -9.16 -14.00
C SER A 395 10.52 -9.45 -15.05
N GLY A 396 10.58 -10.69 -15.58
CA GLY A 396 11.42 -11.06 -16.72
C GLY A 396 11.02 -10.34 -18.01
N GLY A 397 9.72 -10.25 -18.29
CA GLY A 397 9.20 -9.50 -19.43
C GLY A 397 9.53 -8.00 -19.34
N LEU A 398 9.42 -7.41 -18.13
CA LEU A 398 9.80 -6.02 -17.86
C LEU A 398 11.31 -5.80 -18.03
N LEU A 399 12.14 -6.74 -17.59
CA LEU A 399 13.58 -6.70 -17.80
C LEU A 399 13.91 -6.71 -19.29
N LEU A 400 13.37 -7.66 -20.06
CA LEU A 400 13.57 -7.75 -21.50
C LEU A 400 13.09 -6.51 -22.25
N ALA A 401 11.93 -5.95 -21.86
CA ALA A 401 11.42 -4.72 -22.43
C ALA A 401 12.32 -3.52 -22.14
N SER A 402 12.96 -3.49 -20.97
CA SER A 402 13.85 -2.39 -20.55
C SER A 402 15.24 -2.45 -21.22
N LEU A 403 15.63 -3.60 -21.76
CA LEU A 403 16.88 -3.79 -22.50
C LEU A 403 16.77 -3.36 -23.97
N ARG A 404 15.55 -3.24 -24.51
CA ARG A 404 15.37 -2.77 -25.89
C ARG A 404 15.76 -1.30 -25.98
N PRO A 405 16.64 -0.92 -26.93
CA PRO A 405 17.01 0.49 -27.13
C PRO A 405 15.74 1.29 -27.48
N ALA A 406 15.62 2.48 -26.89
CA ALA A 406 14.58 3.40 -27.31
C ALA A 406 14.78 3.70 -28.81
N PRO A 407 13.71 3.69 -29.64
CA PRO A 407 13.85 4.06 -31.04
C PRO A 407 14.47 5.45 -31.12
N VAL A 408 15.63 5.52 -31.78
CA VAL A 408 16.34 6.78 -32.03
C VAL A 408 15.37 7.69 -32.78
N ARG A 409 14.95 8.80 -32.15
CA ARG A 409 14.30 9.89 -32.92
C ARG A 409 15.36 10.44 -33.86
N LEU A 410 15.25 10.11 -35.12
CA LEU A 410 15.82 10.96 -36.14
C LEU A 410 15.06 12.29 -36.07
N GLU A 411 15.59 13.27 -35.35
CA GLU A 411 15.18 14.64 -35.51
C GLU A 411 15.50 15.01 -36.95
N HIS A 412 14.46 15.14 -37.76
CA HIS A 412 14.58 15.78 -39.04
C HIS A 412 14.97 17.23 -38.77
N CYS A 413 16.27 17.54 -38.90
CA CYS A 413 16.73 18.89 -39.16
C CYS A 413 16.16 19.28 -40.53
N SER A 414 15.19 20.16 -40.54
CA SER A 414 14.77 20.96 -41.70
C SER A 414 14.53 22.39 -41.23
#